data_1748478417b152590390325411a4b277
#
_entry.id   1748478417b152590390325411a4b277
#
_cell.length_a   1.000
_cell.length_b   1.000
_cell.length_c   1.000
_cell.angle_alpha   90.00
_cell.angle_beta   90.00
_cell.angle_gamma   90.00
#
_symmetry.space_group_name_H-M   'P 1'
#
loop_
_entity.id
_entity.type
_entity.pdbx_description
1 polymer ?
#
loop_
_entity_poly.entity_id
_entity_poly.type
_entity_poly.pdbx_seq_one_letter_code
_entity_poly.pdbx_strand_id
1 'polypeptide(L)'
;MKALKRSEVRRPPGDEPEVVRYGFGKTSIAAVAVALSPQGVAAIAIRKDYDEEMLLGALRARFPRAILQHDTDATRSALEAVVAFVEHPRRNLDLRLDIRGTDFQRSVWTAVLAVPFGETTTFAEVAARLGAPRAVRAVGNACSANPLEFAIPCHRVLRRDGSWSGGSAWGDWRQSTIVGRECSAAKGKGETR
;
A
#
# COMPACT_ATOMS: atom_id res chain seq x y z
N MET A 1 2.86 -6.35 -19.96
CA MET A 1 2.02 -6.86 -18.86
C MET A 1 2.76 -7.99 -18.16
N LYS A 2 3.51 -7.70 -17.07
CA LYS A 2 4.07 -8.75 -16.22
C LYS A 2 2.94 -9.28 -15.34
N ALA A 3 2.50 -10.50 -15.61
CA ALA A 3 1.56 -11.19 -14.74
C ALA A 3 2.15 -11.27 -13.32
N LEU A 4 1.36 -10.85 -12.33
CA LEU A 4 1.66 -11.14 -10.93
C LEU A 4 1.88 -12.64 -10.82
N LYS A 5 3.09 -13.06 -10.45
CA LYS A 5 3.34 -14.45 -10.09
C LYS A 5 2.32 -14.83 -9.02
N ARG A 6 1.54 -15.88 -9.28
CA ARG A 6 0.58 -16.44 -8.32
C ARG A 6 1.23 -16.48 -6.94
N SER A 7 0.70 -15.68 -6.01
CA SER A 7 1.04 -15.83 -4.60
C SER A 7 0.50 -17.18 -4.18
N GLU A 8 1.40 -18.10 -3.83
CA GLU A 8 1.02 -19.39 -3.28
C GLU A 8 0.13 -19.18 -2.06
N VAL A 9 -1.00 -19.88 -2.04
CA VAL A 9 -1.91 -19.90 -0.88
C VAL A 9 -1.12 -20.52 0.27
N ARG A 10 -0.74 -19.68 1.23
CA ARG A 10 0.07 -20.11 2.36
C ARG A 10 -0.75 -20.98 3.30
N ARG A 11 -0.23 -22.18 3.62
CA ARG A 11 -0.62 -22.95 4.82
C ARG A 11 -0.40 -22.09 6.07
N PRO A 12 -1.21 -22.27 7.12
CA PRO A 12 -0.91 -21.65 8.40
C PRO A 12 0.53 -22.01 8.81
N PRO A 13 1.26 -21.07 9.43
CA PRO A 13 2.63 -21.33 9.88
C PRO A 13 2.64 -22.53 10.82
N GLY A 14 3.69 -23.33 10.75
CA GLY A 14 4.00 -24.29 11.80
C GLY A 14 4.10 -23.62 13.18
N ASP A 15 4.27 -24.38 14.25
CA ASP A 15 4.23 -23.90 15.65
C ASP A 15 5.24 -22.79 16.00
N GLU A 16 6.21 -22.50 15.15
CA GLU A 16 7.18 -21.42 15.35
C GLU A 16 6.63 -20.06 14.92
N PRO A 17 6.76 -19.02 15.79
CA PRO A 17 6.33 -17.67 15.41
C PRO A 17 7.17 -17.14 14.25
N GLU A 18 6.49 -16.54 13.27
CA GLU A 18 7.16 -15.88 12.15
C GLU A 18 7.98 -14.69 12.63
N VAL A 19 9.21 -14.57 12.15
CA VAL A 19 10.02 -13.35 12.35
C VAL A 19 9.71 -12.36 11.23
N VAL A 20 9.24 -11.17 11.62
CA VAL A 20 8.99 -10.03 10.73
C VAL A 20 9.98 -8.94 11.08
N ARG A 21 10.88 -8.62 10.13
CA ARG A 21 11.85 -7.53 10.30
C ARG A 21 11.23 -6.21 9.92
N TYR A 22 11.49 -5.16 10.68
CA TYR A 22 10.94 -3.85 10.38
C TYR A 22 11.99 -2.74 10.53
N GLY A 23 11.72 -1.61 9.88
CA GLY A 23 12.52 -0.40 10.00
C GLY A 23 11.67 0.83 9.75
N PHE A 24 12.19 1.99 10.14
CA PHE A 24 11.53 3.29 10.03
C PHE A 24 12.27 4.20 9.06
N GLY A 25 11.52 5.04 8.37
CA GLY A 25 12.02 6.08 7.50
C GLY A 25 11.20 7.35 7.63
N LYS A 26 11.76 8.46 7.14
CA LYS A 26 11.13 9.77 7.15
C LYS A 26 11.04 10.32 5.74
N THR A 27 9.92 10.94 5.41
CA THR A 27 9.69 11.68 4.16
C THR A 27 9.33 13.13 4.48
N SER A 28 9.26 13.98 3.46
CA SER A 28 8.84 15.38 3.60
C SER A 28 7.41 15.53 4.14
N ILE A 29 6.58 14.49 4.04
CA ILE A 29 5.15 14.55 4.38
C ILE A 29 4.73 13.56 5.46
N ALA A 30 5.56 12.55 5.79
CA ALA A 30 5.16 11.49 6.71
C ALA A 30 6.33 10.68 7.23
N ALA A 31 6.14 10.01 8.37
CA ALA A 31 6.95 8.89 8.80
C ALA A 31 6.45 7.59 8.16
N VAL A 32 7.36 6.67 7.88
CA VAL A 32 7.11 5.40 7.20
C VAL A 32 7.68 4.27 8.03
N ALA A 33 6.95 3.17 8.15
CA ALA A 33 7.48 1.88 8.58
C ALA A 33 7.33 0.85 7.47
N VAL A 34 8.36 0.05 7.26
CA VAL A 34 8.32 -1.10 6.35
C VAL A 34 8.54 -2.36 7.17
N ALA A 35 7.75 -3.38 6.91
CA ALA A 35 7.89 -4.70 7.53
C ALA A 35 8.11 -5.78 6.47
N LEU A 36 9.14 -6.60 6.67
CA LEU A 36 9.55 -7.68 5.80
C LEU A 36 9.26 -9.02 6.43
N SER A 37 8.58 -9.87 5.69
CA SER A 37 8.53 -11.31 5.93
C SER A 37 9.57 -12.04 5.05
N PRO A 38 9.77 -13.35 5.24
CA PRO A 38 10.60 -14.14 4.32
C PRO A 38 10.13 -14.11 2.86
N GLN A 39 8.87 -13.75 2.60
CA GLN A 39 8.27 -13.70 1.27
C GLN A 39 8.41 -12.33 0.59
N GLY A 40 8.66 -11.27 1.35
CA GLY A 40 8.77 -9.91 0.82
C GLY A 40 8.22 -8.85 1.77
N VAL A 41 7.92 -7.67 1.25
CA VAL A 41 7.29 -6.60 2.01
C VAL A 41 5.87 -7.01 2.38
N ALA A 42 5.61 -7.16 3.67
CA ALA A 42 4.33 -7.60 4.23
C ALA A 42 3.48 -6.45 4.78
N ALA A 43 4.12 -5.31 5.13
CA ALA A 43 3.43 -4.08 5.47
C ALA A 43 4.26 -2.84 5.14
N ILE A 44 3.55 -1.78 4.77
CA ILE A 44 4.04 -0.41 4.69
C ILE A 44 3.02 0.44 5.44
N ALA A 45 3.43 1.05 6.54
CA ALA A 45 2.59 1.92 7.35
C ALA A 45 3.10 3.35 7.31
N ILE A 46 2.19 4.32 7.28
CA ILE A 46 2.53 5.73 7.16
C ILE A 46 1.77 6.54 8.19
N ARG A 47 2.46 7.51 8.81
CA ARG A 47 1.88 8.44 9.78
C ARG A 47 2.36 9.86 9.51
N LYS A 48 1.48 10.84 9.78
CA LYS A 48 1.80 12.26 9.60
C LYS A 48 2.94 12.70 10.52
N ASP A 49 2.80 12.33 11.77
CA ASP A 49 3.77 12.68 12.79
C ASP A 49 4.82 11.56 12.89
N TYR A 50 6.08 11.95 13.12
CA TYR A 50 7.15 10.98 13.32
C TYR A 50 7.02 10.39 14.73
N ASP A 51 6.20 9.38 14.84
CA ASP A 51 5.98 8.61 16.05
C ASP A 51 6.23 7.13 15.75
N GLU A 52 7.43 6.68 16.09
CA GLU A 52 7.85 5.29 15.89
C GLU A 52 7.00 4.33 16.72
N GLU A 53 6.55 4.74 17.90
CA GLU A 53 5.75 3.87 18.76
C GLU A 53 4.36 3.63 18.14
N MET A 54 3.73 4.64 17.58
CA MET A 54 2.48 4.48 16.83
C MET A 54 2.66 3.62 15.59
N LEU A 55 3.77 3.78 14.85
CA LEU A 55 4.10 2.94 13.71
C LEU A 55 4.33 1.48 14.13
N LEU A 56 5.08 1.27 15.21
CA LEU A 56 5.30 -0.05 15.78
C LEU A 56 4.00 -0.67 16.30
N GLY A 57 3.14 0.12 16.93
CA GLY A 57 1.79 -0.29 17.36
C GLY A 57 0.95 -0.80 16.19
N ALA A 58 0.99 -0.10 15.05
CA ALA A 58 0.30 -0.54 13.84
C ALA A 58 0.86 -1.87 13.31
N LEU A 59 2.19 -2.09 13.37
CA LEU A 59 2.81 -3.35 12.99
C LEU A 59 2.44 -4.48 13.97
N ARG A 60 2.44 -4.22 15.29
CA ARG A 60 2.01 -5.20 16.30
C ARG A 60 0.56 -5.64 16.09
N ALA A 61 -0.34 -4.69 15.83
CA ALA A 61 -1.73 -5.00 15.52
C ALA A 61 -1.88 -5.84 14.24
N ARG A 62 -1.00 -5.64 13.26
CA ARG A 62 -1.00 -6.37 11.99
C ARG A 62 -0.43 -7.78 12.11
N PHE A 63 0.59 -7.96 12.96
CA PHE A 63 1.32 -9.22 13.13
C PHE A 63 1.27 -9.71 14.59
N PRO A 64 0.07 -10.00 15.14
CA PRO A 64 -0.09 -10.28 16.57
C PRO A 64 0.59 -11.57 17.05
N ARG A 65 0.98 -12.45 16.11
CA ARG A 65 1.65 -13.73 16.40
C ARG A 65 3.10 -13.77 15.91
N ALA A 66 3.62 -12.69 15.33
CA ALA A 66 4.97 -12.64 14.82
C ALA A 66 5.92 -12.05 15.87
N ILE A 67 7.20 -12.44 15.78
CA ILE A 67 8.28 -11.75 16.47
C ILE A 67 8.67 -10.58 15.60
N LEU A 68 8.44 -9.35 16.08
CA LEU A 68 8.87 -8.13 15.39
C LEU A 68 10.31 -7.82 15.79
N GLN A 69 11.21 -7.81 14.82
CA GLN A 69 12.62 -7.50 14.99
C GLN A 69 12.98 -6.22 14.24
N HIS A 70 13.51 -5.23 14.95
CA HIS A 70 14.05 -4.04 14.30
C HIS A 70 15.34 -4.42 13.56
N ASP A 71 15.38 -4.17 12.25
CA ASP A 71 16.51 -4.51 11.38
C ASP A 71 16.62 -3.47 10.26
N THR A 72 17.42 -2.45 10.49
CA THR A 72 17.63 -1.34 9.56
C THR A 72 18.28 -1.82 8.26
N ASP A 73 19.22 -2.76 8.35
CA ASP A 73 19.96 -3.21 7.17
C ASP A 73 19.07 -4.06 6.25
N ALA A 74 18.30 -4.98 6.83
CA ALA A 74 17.37 -5.80 6.04
C ALA A 74 16.27 -4.96 5.37
N THR A 75 15.81 -3.88 6.02
CA THR A 75 14.71 -3.03 5.53
C THR A 75 15.16 -1.86 4.67
N ARG A 76 16.46 -1.54 4.64
CA ARG A 76 17.04 -0.36 3.98
C ARG A 76 16.54 -0.16 2.55
N SER A 77 16.71 -1.15 1.70
CA SER A 77 16.35 -1.03 0.27
C SER A 77 14.86 -0.77 0.06
N ALA A 78 13.99 -1.43 0.85
CA ALA A 78 12.55 -1.22 0.75
C ALA A 78 12.15 0.17 1.30
N LEU A 79 12.77 0.63 2.39
CA LEU A 79 12.55 1.96 2.93
C LEU A 79 12.98 3.05 1.95
N GLU A 80 14.17 2.93 1.37
CA GLU A 80 14.67 3.88 0.36
C GLU A 80 13.74 3.97 -0.85
N ALA A 81 13.24 2.82 -1.33
CA ALA A 81 12.29 2.79 -2.43
C ALA A 81 10.96 3.49 -2.08
N VAL A 82 10.42 3.26 -0.86
CA VAL A 82 9.19 3.91 -0.40
C VAL A 82 9.40 5.40 -0.21
N VAL A 83 10.51 5.82 0.42
CA VAL A 83 10.86 7.24 0.61
C VAL A 83 11.00 7.94 -0.74
N ALA A 84 11.78 7.36 -1.66
CA ALA A 84 11.96 7.92 -2.99
C ALA A 84 10.63 8.03 -3.77
N PHE A 85 9.72 7.06 -3.62
CA PHE A 85 8.40 7.11 -4.22
C PHE A 85 7.56 8.27 -3.64
N VAL A 86 7.57 8.47 -2.34
CA VAL A 86 6.81 9.55 -1.71
C VAL A 86 7.33 10.92 -2.13
N GLU A 87 8.65 11.09 -2.16
CA GLU A 87 9.26 12.37 -2.55
C GLU A 87 9.08 12.69 -4.04
N HIS A 88 9.37 11.72 -4.89
CA HIS A 88 9.39 11.89 -6.33
C HIS A 88 8.77 10.69 -7.05
N PRO A 89 7.44 10.51 -7.01
CA PRO A 89 6.81 9.39 -7.69
C PRO A 89 6.98 9.56 -9.20
N ARG A 90 7.63 8.58 -9.84
CA ARG A 90 7.87 8.57 -11.29
C ARG A 90 7.24 7.38 -11.99
N ARG A 91 6.88 6.36 -11.22
CA ARG A 91 6.29 5.08 -11.65
C ARG A 91 5.73 4.37 -10.43
N ASN A 92 5.03 3.26 -10.66
CA ASN A 92 4.60 2.39 -9.55
C ASN A 92 5.80 1.92 -8.71
N LEU A 93 5.56 1.78 -7.42
CA LEU A 93 6.53 1.22 -6.50
C LEU A 93 6.72 -0.27 -6.83
N ASP A 94 7.94 -0.65 -7.23
CA ASP A 94 8.30 -2.00 -7.63
C ASP A 94 9.02 -2.71 -6.48
N LEU A 95 8.26 -3.43 -5.68
CA LEU A 95 8.74 -4.21 -4.54
C LEU A 95 8.20 -5.64 -4.62
N ARG A 96 8.97 -6.60 -4.12
CA ARG A 96 8.43 -7.95 -3.90
C ARG A 96 7.49 -7.90 -2.71
N LEU A 97 6.18 -8.13 -2.94
CA LEU A 97 5.14 -8.00 -1.94
C LEU A 97 4.71 -9.36 -1.40
N ASP A 98 4.51 -9.45 -0.08
CA ASP A 98 3.80 -10.54 0.59
C ASP A 98 2.36 -10.08 0.88
N ILE A 99 1.48 -10.29 -0.08
CA ILE A 99 0.09 -9.83 -0.02
C ILE A 99 -0.77 -10.82 0.77
N ARG A 100 -1.16 -10.43 1.99
CA ARG A 100 -1.99 -11.22 2.91
C ARG A 100 -3.38 -10.58 3.04
N GLY A 101 -4.40 -11.40 2.86
CA GLY A 101 -5.80 -10.94 2.98
C GLY A 101 -6.78 -12.02 2.53
N THR A 102 -8.07 -11.76 2.69
CA THR A 102 -9.13 -12.62 2.17
C THR A 102 -9.11 -12.65 0.64
N ASP A 103 -9.77 -13.64 0.02
CA ASP A 103 -9.85 -13.73 -1.44
C ASP A 103 -10.46 -12.47 -2.05
N PHE A 104 -11.51 -11.92 -1.43
CA PHE A 104 -12.12 -10.69 -1.87
C PHE A 104 -11.16 -9.50 -1.78
N GLN A 105 -10.44 -9.34 -0.66
CA GLN A 105 -9.45 -8.27 -0.51
C GLN A 105 -8.36 -8.38 -1.57
N ARG A 106 -7.83 -9.58 -1.81
CA ARG A 106 -6.81 -9.80 -2.85
C ARG A 106 -7.33 -9.46 -4.25
N SER A 107 -8.59 -9.81 -4.55
CA SER A 107 -9.22 -9.46 -5.84
C SER A 107 -9.34 -7.94 -6.00
N VAL A 108 -9.77 -7.23 -4.95
CA VAL A 108 -9.83 -5.77 -4.95
C VAL A 108 -8.44 -5.16 -5.16
N TRP A 109 -7.44 -5.61 -4.41
CA TRP A 109 -6.07 -5.07 -4.51
C TRP A 109 -5.44 -5.36 -5.88
N THR A 110 -5.73 -6.51 -6.49
CA THR A 110 -5.31 -6.81 -7.87
C THR A 110 -5.95 -5.84 -8.86
N ALA A 111 -7.24 -5.56 -8.73
CA ALA A 111 -7.93 -4.59 -9.57
C ALA A 111 -7.38 -3.15 -9.39
N VAL A 112 -7.00 -2.80 -8.16
CA VAL A 112 -6.38 -1.49 -7.85
C VAL A 112 -4.98 -1.38 -8.42
N LEU A 113 -4.18 -2.46 -8.38
CA LEU A 113 -2.85 -2.50 -9.01
C LEU A 113 -2.88 -2.29 -10.52
N ALA A 114 -4.00 -2.59 -11.17
CA ALA A 114 -4.21 -2.36 -12.60
C ALA A 114 -4.52 -0.88 -12.95
N VAL A 115 -4.76 -0.01 -11.98
CA VAL A 115 -4.95 1.43 -12.21
C VAL A 115 -3.61 2.04 -12.63
N PRO A 116 -3.53 2.68 -13.82
CA PRO A 116 -2.29 3.24 -14.31
C PRO A 116 -1.71 4.31 -13.37
N PHE A 117 -0.40 4.48 -13.44
CA PHE A 117 0.30 5.56 -12.73
C PHE A 117 -0.21 6.93 -13.21
N GLY A 118 -0.54 7.81 -12.25
CA GLY A 118 -1.06 9.15 -12.54
C GLY A 118 -2.56 9.19 -12.89
N GLU A 119 -3.24 8.04 -12.88
CA GLU A 119 -4.68 7.95 -13.09
C GLU A 119 -5.41 7.62 -11.79
N THR A 120 -6.70 7.93 -11.75
CA THR A 120 -7.59 7.61 -10.64
C THR A 120 -8.77 6.79 -11.12
N THR A 121 -9.42 6.07 -10.21
CA THR A 121 -10.64 5.30 -10.43
C THR A 121 -11.58 5.51 -9.25
N THR A 122 -12.80 4.99 -9.35
CA THR A 122 -13.77 5.06 -8.24
C THR A 122 -14.01 3.68 -7.62
N PHE A 123 -14.47 3.67 -6.35
CA PHE A 123 -14.88 2.40 -5.71
C PHE A 123 -15.96 1.68 -6.51
N ALA A 124 -16.85 2.42 -7.19
CA ALA A 124 -17.89 1.85 -8.04
C ALA A 124 -17.32 1.18 -9.29
N GLU A 125 -16.34 1.79 -9.94
CA GLU A 125 -15.65 1.20 -11.10
C GLU A 125 -14.85 -0.04 -10.72
N VAL A 126 -14.15 -0.03 -9.57
CA VAL A 126 -13.48 -1.23 -9.05
C VAL A 126 -14.48 -2.34 -8.79
N ALA A 127 -15.62 -2.05 -8.15
CA ALA A 127 -16.68 -3.03 -7.91
C ALA A 127 -17.25 -3.60 -9.23
N ALA A 128 -17.47 -2.76 -10.24
CA ALA A 128 -17.93 -3.18 -11.55
C ALA A 128 -16.92 -4.09 -12.27
N ARG A 129 -15.62 -3.75 -12.23
CA ARG A 129 -14.53 -4.58 -12.79
C ARG A 129 -14.45 -5.98 -12.17
N LEU A 130 -14.85 -6.09 -10.89
CA LEU A 130 -14.90 -7.38 -10.17
C LEU A 130 -16.20 -8.17 -10.44
N GLY A 131 -17.11 -7.67 -11.32
CA GLY A 131 -18.41 -8.29 -11.55
C GLY A 131 -19.38 -8.18 -10.37
N ALA A 132 -19.10 -7.32 -9.39
CA ALA A 132 -19.87 -7.13 -8.17
C ALA A 132 -20.28 -5.65 -7.96
N PRO A 133 -21.04 -5.03 -8.87
CA PRO A 133 -21.32 -3.59 -8.85
C PRO A 133 -22.03 -3.09 -7.58
N ARG A 134 -22.66 -3.99 -6.84
CA ARG A 134 -23.29 -3.67 -5.54
C ARG A 134 -22.29 -3.70 -4.36
N ALA A 135 -21.10 -4.19 -4.55
CA ALA A 135 -20.09 -4.38 -3.48
C ALA A 135 -19.24 -3.12 -3.19
N VAL A 136 -19.68 -1.92 -3.58
CA VAL A 136 -18.91 -0.66 -3.45
C VAL A 136 -18.38 -0.42 -2.03
N ARG A 137 -19.24 -0.65 -1.00
CA ARG A 137 -18.82 -0.51 0.41
C ARG A 137 -17.77 -1.54 0.81
N ALA A 138 -17.90 -2.78 0.33
CA ALA A 138 -16.93 -3.84 0.60
C ALA A 138 -15.57 -3.55 -0.07
N VAL A 139 -15.56 -2.97 -1.27
CA VAL A 139 -14.37 -2.47 -1.95
C VAL A 139 -13.70 -1.36 -1.11
N GLY A 140 -14.46 -0.40 -0.60
CA GLY A 140 -13.95 0.63 0.29
C GLY A 140 -13.30 0.05 1.55
N ASN A 141 -13.95 -0.93 2.19
CA ASN A 141 -13.40 -1.63 3.35
C ASN A 141 -12.10 -2.39 3.01
N ALA A 142 -12.05 -3.03 1.85
CA ALA A 142 -10.84 -3.72 1.39
C ALA A 142 -9.69 -2.74 1.12
N CYS A 143 -9.95 -1.57 0.54
CA CYS A 143 -8.96 -0.51 0.36
C CYS A 143 -8.46 0.03 1.71
N SER A 144 -9.36 0.23 2.68
CA SER A 144 -8.99 0.68 4.04
C SER A 144 -8.17 -0.37 4.81
N ALA A 145 -8.37 -1.65 4.51
CA ALA A 145 -7.62 -2.76 5.12
C ALA A 145 -6.28 -3.05 4.42
N ASN A 146 -5.91 -2.26 3.41
CA ASN A 146 -4.65 -2.44 2.68
C ASN A 146 -3.42 -2.28 3.60
N PRO A 147 -2.60 -3.33 3.77
CA PRO A 147 -1.40 -3.25 4.61
C PRO A 147 -0.18 -2.70 3.87
N LEU A 148 -0.25 -2.55 2.56
CA LEU A 148 0.86 -2.25 1.67
C LEU A 148 0.63 -0.88 1.01
N GLU A 149 0.60 0.14 1.87
CA GLU A 149 0.36 1.51 1.46
C GLU A 149 1.34 1.93 0.35
N PHE A 150 0.86 2.63 -0.68
CA PHE A 150 1.57 3.00 -1.93
C PHE A 150 1.90 1.84 -2.86
N ALA A 151 2.38 0.70 -2.34
CA ALA A 151 2.69 -0.45 -3.18
C ALA A 151 1.41 -1.02 -3.82
N ILE A 152 0.30 -1.03 -3.07
CA ILE A 152 -1.05 -1.21 -3.62
C ILE A 152 -1.70 0.18 -3.60
N PRO A 153 -1.91 0.83 -4.76
CA PRO A 153 -2.21 2.26 -4.83
C PRO A 153 -3.68 2.58 -4.53
N CYS A 154 -4.17 2.18 -3.33
CA CYS A 154 -5.54 2.51 -2.89
C CYS A 154 -5.79 4.03 -2.80
N HIS A 155 -4.75 4.84 -2.73
CA HIS A 155 -4.83 6.29 -2.81
C HIS A 155 -5.36 6.80 -4.17
N ARG A 156 -5.37 5.99 -5.22
CA ARG A 156 -5.95 6.32 -6.54
C ARG A 156 -7.44 6.01 -6.63
N VAL A 157 -8.05 5.42 -5.59
CA VAL A 157 -9.46 5.05 -5.59
C VAL A 157 -10.28 6.09 -4.84
N LEU A 158 -11.20 6.75 -5.56
CA LEU A 158 -11.99 7.89 -5.09
C LEU A 158 -13.46 7.49 -4.87
N ARG A 159 -14.19 8.34 -4.16
CA ARG A 159 -15.65 8.32 -4.20
C ARG A 159 -16.14 8.89 -5.54
N ARG A 160 -17.42 8.69 -5.83
CA ARG A 160 -18.05 9.19 -7.07
C ARG A 160 -18.01 10.71 -7.20
N ASP A 161 -18.00 11.43 -6.10
CA ASP A 161 -17.92 12.90 -6.03
C ASP A 161 -16.47 13.42 -6.14
N GLY A 162 -15.50 12.53 -6.36
CA GLY A 162 -14.08 12.86 -6.42
C GLY A 162 -13.41 13.03 -5.06
N SER A 163 -14.16 12.90 -3.96
CA SER A 163 -13.61 12.96 -2.62
C SER A 163 -12.90 11.65 -2.22
N TRP A 164 -12.05 11.76 -1.22
CA TRP A 164 -11.36 10.61 -0.64
C TRP A 164 -12.25 9.92 0.40
N SER A 165 -12.03 8.64 0.64
CA SER A 165 -12.71 7.95 1.74
C SER A 165 -12.11 8.43 3.07
N GLY A 166 -12.81 9.29 3.79
CA GLY A 166 -12.38 9.88 5.08
C GLY A 166 -12.17 8.88 6.24
N GLY A 167 -12.05 7.60 5.98
CA GLY A 167 -11.82 6.54 6.96
C GLY A 167 -10.41 5.94 6.93
N SER A 168 -9.51 6.42 6.07
CA SER A 168 -8.15 5.92 6.07
C SER A 168 -7.33 6.65 7.14
N ALA A 169 -6.41 5.93 7.77
CA ALA A 169 -5.41 6.50 8.70
C ALA A 169 -4.54 7.59 8.03
N TRP A 170 -4.74 7.84 6.76
CA TRP A 170 -4.01 8.76 5.89
C TRP A 170 -4.47 10.21 5.96
N GLY A 171 -5.77 10.47 6.16
CA GLY A 171 -6.39 11.77 5.97
C GLY A 171 -6.37 12.24 4.49
N ASP A 172 -7.38 13.00 4.10
CA ASP A 172 -7.62 13.43 2.71
C ASP A 172 -6.45 14.17 2.07
N TRP A 173 -5.68 14.95 2.85
CA TRP A 173 -4.58 15.75 2.34
C TRP A 173 -3.39 14.93 1.81
N ARG A 174 -3.11 13.77 2.40
CA ARG A 174 -1.99 12.92 1.95
C ARG A 174 -2.30 12.21 0.66
N GLN A 175 -3.53 11.69 0.56
CA GLN A 175 -3.99 11.07 -0.68
C GLN A 175 -3.96 12.09 -1.82
N SER A 176 -4.49 13.29 -1.60
CA SER A 176 -4.45 14.37 -2.60
C SER A 176 -3.02 14.79 -2.95
N THR A 177 -2.11 14.85 -1.98
CA THR A 177 -0.71 15.20 -2.21
C THR A 177 -0.01 14.16 -3.09
N ILE A 178 -0.14 12.87 -2.78
CA ILE A 178 0.52 11.80 -3.55
C ILE A 178 -0.08 11.70 -4.95
N VAL A 179 -1.41 11.72 -5.08
CA VAL A 179 -2.04 11.71 -6.41
C VAL A 179 -1.67 12.93 -7.22
N GLY A 180 -1.62 14.11 -6.61
CA GLY A 180 -1.16 15.34 -7.27
C GLY A 180 0.28 15.22 -7.79
N ARG A 181 1.20 14.65 -6.99
CA ARG A 181 2.58 14.37 -7.40
C ARG A 181 2.63 13.36 -8.55
N GLU A 182 1.85 12.28 -8.50
CA GLU A 182 1.77 11.28 -9.56
C GLU A 182 1.22 11.86 -10.87
N CYS A 183 0.11 12.61 -10.80
CA CYS A 183 -0.50 13.26 -11.96
C CYS A 183 0.46 14.25 -12.62
N SER A 184 1.18 15.04 -11.82
CA SER A 184 2.18 15.99 -12.34
C SER A 184 3.35 15.27 -13.02
N ALA A 185 3.85 14.19 -12.39
CA ALA A 185 4.93 13.39 -12.95
C ALA A 185 4.53 12.63 -14.22
N ALA A 186 3.27 12.22 -14.35
CA ALA A 186 2.74 11.58 -15.54
C ALA A 186 2.63 12.56 -16.72
N LYS A 187 2.18 13.82 -16.47
CA LYS A 187 2.07 14.88 -17.48
C LYS A 187 3.44 15.33 -17.99
N GLY A 188 4.44 15.49 -17.12
CA GLY A 188 5.79 15.91 -17.51
C GLY A 188 6.54 14.94 -18.43
N LYS A 189 6.05 13.71 -18.60
CA LYS A 189 6.59 12.74 -19.59
C LYS A 189 6.03 12.93 -21.00
N GLY A 190 4.96 13.72 -21.16
CA GLY A 190 4.33 13.99 -22.46
C GLY A 190 4.93 15.16 -23.24
N GLU A 191 5.76 15.99 -22.60
CA GLU A 191 6.33 17.21 -23.20
C GLU A 191 7.75 17.05 -23.74
N THR A 192 8.34 15.85 -23.64
CA THR A 192 9.70 15.57 -24.18
C THR A 192 9.57 14.62 -25.38
N ARG A 193 9.01 15.11 -26.47
CA ARG A 193 9.10 14.52 -27.83
C ARG A 193 9.35 15.58 -28.86
#